data_ad3048507d917d64f3a940c0565b6568
#
_entry.id   ad3048507d917d64f3a940c0565b6568
#
_cell.length_a   1.000
_cell.length_b   1.000
_cell.length_c   1.000
_cell.angle_alpha   90.00
_cell.angle_beta   90.00
_cell.angle_gamma   90.00
#
_symmetry.space_group_name_H-M   'P 1'
#
loop_
_entity.id
_entity.type
_entity.pdbx_description
1 polymer ?
#
loop_
_entity_poly.entity_id
_entity_poly.type
_entity_poly.pdbx_seq_one_letter_code
_entity_poly.pdbx_strand_id
1 'polypeptide(L)'
;MRSPTLGKIDNLPEIFGKSFALDLFTRGNFSRQFELKLKENANEGYVNPPIYLSIGSEFNSAALSLSLDNPLIFGQHRGHSLYLSFGGDPESLRDELLGLNSGCSYGIGGSCCIQSPEINMFGHSGLLGEQVPLAVGACFAKKQLTLTVFGDAAIEEDYVAPALGWAVTQNLPIVFICEDNDLSVLTKTEDRRSWKAVDLANSLNMYAVDITDDPWLIAYHVKKIRDSGEPGFINIRTVRGIWHAGTGVDDDLEWNRYELVEKELSIMGLSKEMNEININNRERVKLLWQKLQQKL
;
A
#
# COMPACT_ATOMS: atom_id res chain seq x y z
N MET A 1 -17.94 8.43 -9.36
CA MET A 1 -17.76 9.53 -8.37
C MET A 1 -16.91 8.98 -7.24
N ARG A 2 -15.87 9.68 -6.83
CA ARG A 2 -15.03 9.29 -5.68
C ARG A 2 -15.86 9.47 -4.40
N SER A 3 -15.76 8.53 -3.46
CA SER A 3 -16.53 8.57 -2.22
C SER A 3 -15.90 7.63 -1.18
N PRO A 4 -15.87 8.00 0.12
CA PRO A 4 -15.38 7.13 1.17
C PRO A 4 -16.25 5.88 1.42
N THR A 5 -17.38 5.75 0.71
CA THR A 5 -18.31 4.62 0.82
C THR A 5 -18.53 3.88 -0.49
N LEU A 6 -17.69 4.12 -1.52
CA LEU A 6 -17.80 3.44 -2.81
C LEU A 6 -17.65 1.92 -2.64
N GLY A 7 -18.60 1.15 -3.14
CA GLY A 7 -18.58 -0.31 -3.04
C GLY A 7 -18.90 -0.88 -1.65
N LYS A 8 -19.39 -0.05 -0.72
CA LYS A 8 -19.66 -0.44 0.68
C LYS A 8 -20.48 -1.74 0.76
N ILE A 9 -20.03 -2.61 1.65
CA ILE A 9 -20.74 -3.81 2.11
C ILE A 9 -21.00 -3.62 3.61
N ASP A 10 -22.24 -3.79 4.04
CA ASP A 10 -22.60 -3.58 5.43
C ASP A 10 -22.05 -4.69 6.34
N ASN A 11 -21.79 -4.33 7.59
CA ASN A 11 -21.38 -5.22 8.69
C ASN A 11 -20.01 -5.92 8.49
N LEU A 12 -19.15 -5.47 7.58
CA LEU A 12 -17.82 -6.07 7.42
C LEU A 12 -16.97 -5.98 8.69
N PRO A 13 -16.94 -4.87 9.45
CA PRO A 13 -16.19 -4.80 10.71
C PRO A 13 -16.62 -5.88 11.71
N GLU A 14 -17.91 -6.14 11.85
CA GLU A 14 -18.44 -7.20 12.71
C GLU A 14 -18.10 -8.60 12.21
N ILE A 15 -18.17 -8.83 10.89
CA ILE A 15 -17.83 -10.12 10.24
C ILE A 15 -16.36 -10.46 10.44
N PHE A 16 -15.46 -9.50 10.27
CA PHE A 16 -14.03 -9.69 10.51
C PHE A 16 -13.67 -9.76 11.99
N GLY A 17 -14.44 -9.08 12.84
CA GLY A 17 -14.33 -9.12 14.30
C GLY A 17 -13.21 -8.24 14.87
N LYS A 18 -13.20 -8.18 16.21
CA LYS A 18 -12.32 -7.27 16.98
C LYS A 18 -10.84 -7.56 16.84
N SER A 19 -10.44 -8.82 16.75
CA SER A 19 -9.01 -9.18 16.58
C SER A 19 -8.45 -8.63 15.28
N PHE A 20 -9.16 -8.82 14.17
CA PHE A 20 -8.77 -8.27 12.88
C PHE A 20 -8.68 -6.74 12.93
N ALA A 21 -9.66 -6.08 13.55
CA ALA A 21 -9.69 -4.61 13.66
C ALA A 21 -8.47 -4.07 14.45
N LEU A 22 -8.07 -4.75 15.54
CA LEU A 22 -6.89 -4.37 16.33
C LEU A 22 -5.58 -4.61 15.58
N ASP A 23 -5.45 -5.74 14.89
CA ASP A 23 -4.28 -6.05 14.06
C ASP A 23 -4.15 -5.05 12.90
N LEU A 24 -5.27 -4.74 12.26
CA LEU A 24 -5.37 -3.73 11.21
C LEU A 24 -4.89 -2.36 11.71
N PHE A 25 -5.44 -1.92 12.86
CA PHE A 25 -5.05 -0.64 13.44
C PHE A 25 -3.59 -0.63 13.88
N THR A 26 -3.11 -1.73 14.46
CA THR A 26 -1.70 -1.84 14.88
C THR A 26 -0.74 -1.63 13.72
N ARG A 27 -0.97 -2.28 12.57
CA ARG A 27 -0.13 -2.16 11.37
C ARG A 27 -0.25 -0.78 10.72
N GLY A 28 -1.47 -0.31 10.48
CA GLY A 28 -1.71 0.99 9.85
C GLY A 28 -1.21 2.16 10.70
N ASN A 29 -1.46 2.14 12.02
CA ASN A 29 -0.96 3.14 12.94
C ASN A 29 0.58 3.13 13.03
N PHE A 30 1.22 1.95 13.08
CA PHE A 30 2.68 1.86 13.09
C PHE A 30 3.27 2.50 11.84
N SER A 31 2.74 2.18 10.66
CA SER A 31 3.15 2.79 9.40
C SER A 31 2.99 4.31 9.45
N ARG A 32 1.86 4.81 9.95
CA ARG A 32 1.61 6.25 10.09
C ARG A 32 2.60 6.93 11.03
N GLN A 33 2.90 6.34 12.19
CA GLN A 33 3.88 6.91 13.12
C GLN A 33 5.28 6.94 12.51
N PHE A 34 5.66 5.89 11.77
CA PHE A 34 6.92 5.84 11.04
C PHE A 34 7.01 6.96 10.00
N GLU A 35 5.99 7.13 9.17
CA GLU A 35 5.92 8.15 8.12
C GLU A 35 5.94 9.58 8.68
N LEU A 36 5.24 9.83 9.79
CA LEU A 36 5.25 11.13 10.45
C LEU A 36 6.64 11.48 10.98
N LYS A 37 7.34 10.50 11.55
CA LYS A 37 8.70 10.71 12.03
C LYS A 37 9.71 10.85 10.89
N LEU A 38 9.51 10.11 9.79
CA LEU A 38 10.29 10.27 8.57
C LEU A 38 10.11 11.67 7.98
N LYS A 39 8.85 12.17 7.92
CA LYS A 39 8.54 13.54 7.48
C LYS A 39 9.25 14.60 8.32
N GLU A 40 9.24 14.44 9.65
CA GLU A 40 9.95 15.33 10.59
C GLU A 40 11.44 15.38 10.26
N ASN A 41 12.11 14.22 10.17
CA ASN A 41 13.54 14.14 9.88
C ASN A 41 13.89 14.64 8.47
N ALA A 42 13.02 14.47 7.49
CA ALA A 42 13.22 15.04 6.15
C ALA A 42 13.12 16.57 6.15
N ASN A 43 12.21 17.15 6.94
CA ASN A 43 12.10 18.61 7.11
C ASN A 43 13.32 19.19 7.84
N GLU A 44 13.98 18.41 8.71
CA GLU A 44 15.20 18.78 9.40
C GLU A 44 16.48 18.57 8.55
N GLY A 45 16.33 18.00 7.34
CA GLY A 45 17.43 17.79 6.39
C GLY A 45 18.24 16.51 6.61
N TYR A 46 17.78 15.59 7.46
CA TYR A 46 18.48 14.31 7.69
C TYR A 46 18.19 13.27 6.59
N VAL A 47 17.13 13.43 5.84
CA VAL A 47 16.72 12.52 4.76
C VAL A 47 16.71 13.29 3.45
N ASN A 48 17.40 12.78 2.44
CA ASN A 48 17.45 13.39 1.12
C ASN A 48 16.24 12.97 0.27
N PRO A 49 15.54 13.91 -0.38
CA PRO A 49 14.50 13.58 -1.35
C PRO A 49 15.12 12.92 -2.61
N PRO A 50 14.34 12.15 -3.39
CA PRO A 50 12.89 12.04 -3.28
C PRO A 50 12.44 10.99 -2.25
N ILE A 51 11.46 11.35 -1.40
CA ILE A 51 10.75 10.41 -0.54
C ILE A 51 9.26 10.42 -0.89
N TYR A 52 8.63 9.25 -0.85
CA TYR A 52 7.25 9.06 -1.24
C TYR A 52 6.45 8.50 -0.06
N LEU A 53 5.89 9.41 0.74
CA LEU A 53 5.19 9.05 1.99
C LEU A 53 3.85 8.37 1.70
N SER A 54 3.54 7.31 2.43
CA SER A 54 2.30 6.53 2.30
C SER A 54 1.14 7.10 3.14
N ILE A 55 1.28 8.30 3.71
CA ILE A 55 0.24 8.90 4.56
C ILE A 55 -1.05 9.07 3.77
N GLY A 56 -2.12 8.47 4.28
CA GLY A 56 -3.44 8.40 3.66
C GLY A 56 -3.81 7.01 3.14
N SER A 57 -2.83 6.15 2.81
CA SER A 57 -3.04 4.78 2.30
C SER A 57 -2.51 3.67 3.21
N GLU A 58 -2.16 3.98 4.47
CA GLU A 58 -1.56 3.03 5.43
C GLU A 58 -2.43 1.79 5.65
N PHE A 59 -3.74 1.98 5.69
CA PHE A 59 -4.69 0.90 5.93
C PHE A 59 -4.92 0.00 4.71
N ASN A 60 -4.62 0.47 3.48
CA ASN A 60 -4.63 -0.38 2.30
C ASN A 60 -3.61 -1.51 2.50
N SER A 61 -2.36 -1.14 2.81
CA SER A 61 -1.27 -2.10 3.03
C SER A 61 -1.52 -3.03 4.22
N ALA A 62 -2.09 -2.49 5.32
CA ALA A 62 -2.45 -3.29 6.48
C ALA A 62 -3.52 -4.35 6.13
N ALA A 63 -4.56 -3.97 5.38
CA ALA A 63 -5.60 -4.89 4.94
C ALA A 63 -5.06 -5.97 4.00
N LEU A 64 -4.19 -5.62 3.05
CA LEU A 64 -3.52 -6.56 2.15
C LEU A 64 -2.71 -7.59 2.94
N SER A 65 -1.90 -7.13 3.90
CA SER A 65 -1.03 -7.99 4.70
C SER A 65 -1.78 -8.94 5.66
N LEU A 66 -2.99 -8.58 6.09
CA LEU A 66 -3.86 -9.44 6.92
C LEU A 66 -4.72 -10.41 6.08
N SER A 67 -4.70 -10.26 4.77
CA SER A 67 -5.53 -11.04 3.86
C SER A 67 -4.76 -12.03 3.01
N LEU A 68 -3.44 -11.90 2.93
CA LEU A 68 -2.57 -12.71 2.09
C LEU A 68 -1.46 -13.35 2.94
N ASP A 69 -1.30 -14.65 2.77
CA ASP A 69 -0.26 -15.44 3.44
C ASP A 69 0.96 -15.58 2.53
N ASN A 70 2.09 -15.01 2.94
CA ASN A 70 3.40 -15.16 2.31
C ASN A 70 3.39 -15.02 0.76
N PRO A 71 2.76 -13.98 0.19
CA PRO A 71 2.76 -13.77 -1.26
C PRO A 71 4.13 -13.35 -1.76
N LEU A 72 4.37 -13.48 -3.07
CA LEU A 72 5.38 -12.66 -3.75
C LEU A 72 4.83 -11.24 -3.86
N ILE A 73 5.59 -10.23 -3.45
CA ILE A 73 5.13 -8.84 -3.37
C ILE A 73 5.92 -7.98 -4.37
N PHE A 74 5.19 -7.31 -5.26
CA PHE A 74 5.75 -6.34 -6.18
C PHE A 74 5.14 -4.96 -5.89
N GLY A 75 5.92 -4.12 -5.19
CA GLY A 75 5.46 -2.82 -4.72
C GLY A 75 5.71 -1.69 -5.70
N GLN A 76 5.19 -0.53 -5.38
CA GLN A 76 5.43 0.74 -6.07
C GLN A 76 6.33 1.68 -5.24
N HIS A 77 6.66 2.85 -5.81
CA HIS A 77 7.49 3.85 -5.16
C HIS A 77 6.94 4.37 -3.81
N ARG A 78 5.61 4.31 -3.58
CA ARG A 78 4.94 4.65 -2.31
C ARG A 78 4.73 3.38 -1.47
N GLY A 79 5.83 2.64 -1.25
CA GLY A 79 5.81 1.28 -0.73
C GLY A 79 6.17 1.11 0.74
N HIS A 80 6.40 2.20 1.52
CA HIS A 80 6.85 2.09 2.91
C HIS A 80 5.85 1.32 3.78
N SER A 81 4.56 1.68 3.72
CA SER A 81 3.52 1.00 4.47
C SER A 81 3.33 -0.46 4.04
N LEU A 82 3.53 -0.76 2.75
CA LEU A 82 3.49 -2.12 2.23
C LEU A 82 4.60 -2.97 2.86
N TYR A 83 5.84 -2.46 2.81
CA TYR A 83 7.00 -3.11 3.44
C TYR A 83 6.78 -3.37 4.93
N LEU A 84 6.39 -2.33 5.69
CA LEU A 84 6.18 -2.43 7.14
C LEU A 84 5.02 -3.38 7.50
N SER A 85 3.92 -3.34 6.76
CA SER A 85 2.74 -4.15 7.02
C SER A 85 2.99 -5.65 6.78
N PHE A 86 3.85 -6.01 5.82
CA PHE A 86 4.23 -7.40 5.58
C PHE A 86 5.39 -7.87 6.46
N GLY A 87 5.83 -7.08 7.42
CA GLY A 87 6.81 -7.46 8.41
C GLY A 87 8.26 -7.13 8.07
N GLY A 88 8.48 -6.24 7.12
CA GLY A 88 9.81 -5.69 6.84
C GLY A 88 10.41 -4.99 8.06
N ASP A 89 11.72 -5.11 8.24
CA ASP A 89 12.41 -4.53 9.38
C ASP A 89 12.42 -3.00 9.32
N PRO A 90 11.81 -2.30 10.28
CA PRO A 90 11.73 -0.85 10.26
C PRO A 90 13.10 -0.15 10.45
N GLU A 91 14.11 -0.81 11.05
CA GLU A 91 15.46 -0.26 11.12
C GLU A 91 16.11 -0.27 9.72
N SER A 92 15.96 -1.36 8.98
CA SER A 92 16.46 -1.45 7.62
C SER A 92 15.77 -0.47 6.66
N LEU A 93 14.46 -0.24 6.79
CA LEU A 93 13.77 0.78 6.01
C LEU A 93 14.25 2.20 6.35
N ARG A 94 14.37 2.52 7.65
CA ARG A 94 14.93 3.81 8.08
C ARG A 94 16.31 4.04 7.48
N ASP A 95 17.18 3.05 7.61
CA ASP A 95 18.56 3.13 7.15
C ASP A 95 18.64 3.27 5.63
N GLU A 96 17.74 2.62 4.88
CA GLU A 96 17.59 2.80 3.43
C GLU A 96 17.27 4.24 3.06
N LEU A 97 16.30 4.84 3.72
CA LEU A 97 15.85 6.20 3.45
C LEU A 97 16.89 7.27 3.89
N LEU A 98 17.83 6.88 4.72
CA LEU A 98 18.99 7.69 5.12
C LEU A 98 20.21 7.46 4.21
N GLY A 99 20.13 6.55 3.22
CA GLY A 99 21.24 6.20 2.33
C GLY A 99 22.35 5.40 3.02
N LEU A 100 22.04 4.67 4.09
CA LEU A 100 23.00 3.85 4.82
C LEU A 100 23.10 2.44 4.24
N ASN A 101 24.30 1.87 4.23
CA ASN A 101 24.56 0.53 3.72
C ASN A 101 23.85 -0.60 4.49
N SER A 102 23.34 -0.32 5.68
CA SER A 102 22.48 -1.20 6.48
C SER A 102 21.00 -1.18 6.04
N GLY A 103 20.65 -0.38 5.05
CA GLY A 103 19.32 -0.32 4.46
C GLY A 103 18.93 -1.59 3.70
N CYS A 104 17.65 -1.83 3.52
CA CYS A 104 17.09 -3.02 2.85
C CYS A 104 17.52 -3.16 1.39
N SER A 105 17.94 -2.07 0.75
CA SER A 105 18.54 -2.02 -0.60
C SER A 105 19.91 -1.35 -0.57
N TYR A 106 20.65 -1.54 0.53
CA TYR A 106 22.00 -1.01 0.73
C TYR A 106 22.12 0.53 0.70
N GLY A 107 21.01 1.24 0.94
CA GLY A 107 20.95 2.70 0.95
C GLY A 107 20.95 3.34 -0.44
N ILE A 108 20.78 2.58 -1.50
CA ILE A 108 20.82 3.06 -2.88
C ILE A 108 19.45 3.08 -3.57
N GLY A 109 18.47 2.37 -3.02
CA GLY A 109 17.13 2.26 -3.58
C GLY A 109 16.18 3.38 -3.16
N GLY A 110 16.33 3.89 -1.94
CA GLY A 110 15.44 4.87 -1.33
C GLY A 110 13.98 4.39 -1.31
N SER A 111 13.03 5.32 -1.40
CA SER A 111 11.60 4.97 -1.44
C SER A 111 11.18 4.15 -2.66
N CYS A 112 11.88 4.32 -3.79
CA CYS A 112 11.47 3.71 -5.06
C CYS A 112 11.79 2.23 -5.16
N CYS A 113 12.93 1.79 -4.60
CA CYS A 113 13.48 0.47 -4.88
C CYS A 113 13.67 -0.35 -3.60
N ILE A 114 12.62 -0.39 -2.76
CA ILE A 114 12.61 -1.21 -1.55
C ILE A 114 12.57 -2.67 -1.94
N GLN A 115 13.59 -3.43 -1.52
CA GLN A 115 13.67 -4.87 -1.74
C GLN A 115 13.94 -5.58 -0.41
N SER A 116 13.25 -6.67 -0.16
CA SER A 116 13.45 -7.51 1.03
C SER A 116 13.07 -8.95 0.73
N PRO A 117 14.04 -9.78 0.36
CA PRO A 117 13.82 -11.20 0.11
C PRO A 117 13.21 -11.93 1.30
N GLU A 118 13.47 -11.47 2.53
CA GLU A 118 12.99 -12.07 3.79
C GLU A 118 11.46 -12.04 3.89
N ILE A 119 10.82 -11.06 3.27
CA ILE A 119 9.35 -10.94 3.18
C ILE A 119 8.82 -11.14 1.77
N ASN A 120 9.63 -11.70 0.87
CA ASN A 120 9.33 -11.88 -0.55
C ASN A 120 8.93 -10.57 -1.28
N MET A 121 9.46 -9.43 -0.84
CA MET A 121 9.17 -8.13 -1.47
C MET A 121 10.24 -7.75 -2.47
N PHE A 122 9.80 -7.49 -3.68
CA PHE A 122 10.62 -7.02 -4.80
C PHE A 122 10.16 -5.61 -5.17
N GLY A 123 11.08 -4.66 -5.10
CA GLY A 123 10.80 -3.27 -5.43
C GLY A 123 10.69 -3.06 -6.94
N HIS A 124 10.38 -1.84 -7.35
CA HIS A 124 10.48 -1.44 -8.74
C HIS A 124 11.71 -0.54 -8.99
N SER A 125 12.11 -0.39 -10.23
CA SER A 125 13.31 0.36 -10.61
C SER A 125 13.08 1.86 -10.80
N GLY A 126 11.85 2.32 -10.61
CA GLY A 126 11.41 3.69 -10.92
C GLY A 126 10.72 3.83 -12.27
N LEU A 127 10.71 2.79 -13.11
CA LEU A 127 9.94 2.76 -14.35
C LEU A 127 8.46 2.46 -14.01
N LEU A 128 7.58 3.39 -14.38
CA LEU A 128 6.18 3.35 -14.00
C LEU A 128 5.48 2.07 -14.52
N GLY A 129 4.89 1.28 -13.62
CA GLY A 129 4.10 0.09 -13.99
C GLY A 129 4.90 -1.19 -14.27
N GLU A 130 6.24 -1.15 -14.33
CA GLU A 130 7.07 -2.33 -14.67
C GLU A 130 6.90 -3.51 -13.70
N GLN A 131 6.56 -3.24 -12.44
CA GLN A 131 6.33 -4.27 -11.45
C GLN A 131 5.19 -5.22 -11.83
N VAL A 132 4.26 -4.79 -12.69
CA VAL A 132 3.11 -5.60 -13.11
C VAL A 132 3.53 -6.77 -13.98
N PRO A 133 4.21 -6.60 -15.13
CA PRO A 133 4.69 -7.72 -15.93
C PRO A 133 5.73 -8.57 -15.18
N LEU A 134 6.57 -7.98 -14.31
CA LEU A 134 7.53 -8.73 -13.50
C LEU A 134 6.80 -9.64 -12.51
N ALA A 135 5.76 -9.16 -11.83
CA ALA A 135 4.92 -9.95 -10.94
C ALA A 135 4.24 -11.12 -11.66
N VAL A 136 3.71 -10.86 -12.85
CA VAL A 136 3.08 -11.88 -13.70
C VAL A 136 4.09 -12.96 -14.11
N GLY A 137 5.28 -12.57 -14.51
CA GLY A 137 6.36 -13.49 -14.85
C GLY A 137 6.81 -14.34 -13.67
N ALA A 138 6.99 -13.74 -12.49
CA ALA A 138 7.36 -14.43 -11.26
C ALA A 138 6.25 -15.39 -10.80
N CYS A 139 4.98 -14.95 -10.83
CA CYS A 139 3.81 -15.78 -10.52
C CYS A 139 3.75 -17.00 -11.46
N PHE A 140 3.94 -16.79 -12.76
CA PHE A 140 3.94 -17.88 -13.74
C PHE A 140 5.04 -18.90 -13.45
N ALA A 141 6.25 -18.44 -13.15
CA ALA A 141 7.39 -19.32 -12.90
C ALA A 141 7.26 -20.11 -11.59
N LYS A 142 6.78 -19.47 -10.53
CA LYS A 142 6.71 -20.07 -9.19
C LYS A 142 5.37 -20.71 -8.85
N LYS A 143 4.30 -20.35 -9.55
CA LYS A 143 2.91 -20.75 -9.23
C LYS A 143 2.53 -20.43 -7.78
N GLN A 144 3.09 -19.35 -7.24
CA GLN A 144 2.86 -18.87 -5.88
C GLN A 144 1.93 -17.66 -5.92
N LEU A 145 1.07 -17.54 -4.90
CA LEU A 145 0.23 -16.36 -4.71
C LEU A 145 1.08 -15.09 -4.81
N THR A 146 0.67 -14.18 -5.65
CA THR A 146 1.43 -12.96 -5.94
C THR A 146 0.56 -11.73 -5.75
N LEU A 147 1.14 -10.69 -5.17
CA LEU A 147 0.55 -9.37 -5.02
C LEU A 147 1.35 -8.36 -5.83
N THR A 148 0.69 -7.59 -6.67
CA THR A 148 1.31 -6.40 -7.26
C THR A 148 0.51 -5.15 -6.96
N VAL A 149 1.19 -4.09 -6.50
CA VAL A 149 0.60 -2.80 -6.15
C VAL A 149 1.19 -1.74 -7.06
N PHE A 150 0.33 -0.94 -7.68
CA PHE A 150 0.71 0.13 -8.61
C PHE A 150 -0.28 1.29 -8.54
N GLY A 151 0.09 2.45 -9.08
CA GLY A 151 -0.74 3.65 -9.08
C GLY A 151 -1.65 3.74 -10.30
N ASP A 152 -2.58 4.70 -10.26
CA ASP A 152 -3.58 4.94 -11.30
C ASP A 152 -2.99 5.32 -12.67
N ALA A 153 -1.82 5.95 -12.72
CA ALA A 153 -1.14 6.22 -13.99
C ALA A 153 -0.43 5.00 -14.57
N ALA A 154 0.01 4.06 -13.72
CA ALA A 154 0.71 2.87 -14.17
C ALA A 154 -0.14 1.95 -15.06
N ILE A 155 -1.48 1.94 -14.89
CA ILE A 155 -2.37 1.15 -15.74
C ILE A 155 -2.40 1.64 -17.20
N GLU A 156 -1.90 2.83 -17.47
CA GLU A 156 -1.84 3.45 -18.81
C GLU A 156 -0.62 3.00 -19.61
N GLU A 157 0.35 2.38 -18.95
CA GLU A 157 1.57 1.88 -19.62
C GLU A 157 1.24 0.70 -20.54
N ASP A 158 1.85 0.69 -21.71
CA ASP A 158 1.53 -0.23 -22.82
C ASP A 158 1.81 -1.71 -22.50
N TYR A 159 2.68 -1.99 -21.54
CA TYR A 159 3.01 -3.36 -21.09
C TYR A 159 2.11 -3.87 -19.94
N VAL A 160 1.30 -3.03 -19.33
CA VAL A 160 0.47 -3.44 -18.19
C VAL A 160 -0.77 -4.18 -18.66
N ALA A 161 -1.53 -3.65 -19.60
CA ALA A 161 -2.74 -4.32 -20.12
C ALA A 161 -2.44 -5.71 -20.71
N PRO A 162 -1.40 -5.93 -21.55
CA PRO A 162 -0.99 -7.26 -21.97
C PRO A 162 -0.64 -8.19 -20.83
N ALA A 163 0.02 -7.69 -19.77
CA ALA A 163 0.38 -8.52 -18.61
C ALA A 163 -0.88 -9.00 -17.86
N LEU A 164 -1.88 -8.12 -17.67
CA LEU A 164 -3.19 -8.51 -17.10
C LEU A 164 -3.86 -9.60 -17.94
N GLY A 165 -3.93 -9.41 -19.26
CA GLY A 165 -4.54 -10.38 -20.17
C GLY A 165 -3.82 -11.73 -20.17
N TRP A 166 -2.49 -11.72 -20.08
CA TRP A 166 -1.71 -12.95 -20.01
C TRP A 166 -1.91 -13.68 -18.67
N ALA A 167 -2.02 -12.95 -17.55
CA ALA A 167 -2.33 -13.53 -16.25
C ALA A 167 -3.66 -14.29 -16.26
N VAL A 168 -4.70 -13.72 -16.90
CA VAL A 168 -5.99 -14.39 -17.09
C VAL A 168 -5.84 -15.63 -17.96
N THR A 169 -5.16 -15.51 -19.10
CA THR A 169 -4.94 -16.64 -20.02
C THR A 169 -4.24 -17.81 -19.35
N GLN A 170 -3.32 -17.55 -18.42
CA GLN A 170 -2.56 -18.56 -17.69
C GLN A 170 -3.20 -18.98 -16.37
N ASN A 171 -4.35 -18.39 -16.01
CA ASN A 171 -5.07 -18.60 -14.76
C ASN A 171 -4.15 -18.49 -13.53
N LEU A 172 -3.45 -17.35 -13.39
CA LEU A 172 -2.43 -17.16 -12.37
C LEU A 172 -3.05 -16.71 -11.02
N PRO A 173 -2.58 -17.23 -9.87
CA PRO A 173 -3.03 -16.79 -8.55
C PRO A 173 -2.40 -15.42 -8.21
N ILE A 174 -2.88 -14.34 -8.81
CA ILE A 174 -2.32 -13.00 -8.66
C ILE A 174 -3.40 -11.96 -8.33
N VAL A 175 -3.09 -11.10 -7.36
CA VAL A 175 -3.92 -9.97 -6.96
C VAL A 175 -3.29 -8.68 -7.49
N PHE A 176 -4.02 -7.99 -8.36
CA PHE A 176 -3.64 -6.68 -8.89
C PHE A 176 -4.33 -5.57 -8.10
N ILE A 177 -3.55 -4.70 -7.47
CA ILE A 177 -4.04 -3.55 -6.70
C ILE A 177 -3.61 -2.26 -7.40
N CYS A 178 -4.60 -1.52 -7.87
CA CYS A 178 -4.41 -0.16 -8.37
C CYS A 178 -4.79 0.83 -7.25
N GLU A 179 -3.81 1.50 -6.63
CA GLU A 179 -4.05 2.59 -5.69
C GLU A 179 -4.31 3.88 -6.46
N ASP A 180 -5.58 4.22 -6.60
CA ASP A 180 -6.07 5.33 -7.41
C ASP A 180 -6.35 6.56 -6.55
N ASN A 181 -5.38 7.46 -6.51
CA ASN A 181 -5.52 8.77 -5.85
C ASN A 181 -5.91 9.90 -6.82
N ASP A 182 -6.27 9.56 -8.06
CA ASP A 182 -6.68 10.48 -9.12
C ASP A 182 -5.55 11.40 -9.66
N LEU A 183 -4.30 11.18 -9.25
CA LEU A 183 -3.20 12.08 -9.57
C LEU A 183 -1.95 11.32 -10.05
N SER A 184 -1.49 11.64 -11.26
CA SER A 184 -0.11 11.36 -11.69
C SER A 184 0.71 12.64 -11.51
N VAL A 185 1.55 12.69 -10.48
CA VAL A 185 2.19 13.91 -9.97
C VAL A 185 1.14 14.99 -9.67
N LEU A 186 0.71 15.77 -10.65
CA LEU A 186 -0.30 16.82 -10.56
C LEU A 186 -1.44 16.65 -11.57
N THR A 187 -1.30 15.74 -12.53
CA THR A 187 -2.25 15.57 -13.62
C THR A 187 -3.37 14.63 -13.18
N LYS A 188 -4.60 15.10 -13.26
CA LYS A 188 -5.78 14.30 -12.94
C LYS A 188 -6.00 13.16 -13.94
N THR A 189 -6.65 12.10 -13.49
CA THR A 189 -6.99 10.95 -14.33
C THR A 189 -7.86 11.35 -15.51
N GLU A 190 -8.83 12.25 -15.32
CA GLU A 190 -9.73 12.72 -16.38
C GLU A 190 -9.02 13.47 -17.53
N ASP A 191 -7.86 14.08 -17.24
CA ASP A 191 -7.03 14.74 -18.25
C ASP A 191 -6.17 13.74 -19.05
N ARG A 192 -5.92 12.55 -18.49
CA ARG A 192 -5.04 11.53 -19.07
C ARG A 192 -5.80 10.46 -19.84
N ARG A 193 -7.01 10.08 -19.36
CA ARG A 193 -7.81 9.00 -19.97
C ARG A 193 -9.29 9.17 -19.70
N SER A 194 -10.11 8.71 -20.65
CA SER A 194 -11.57 8.67 -20.54
C SER A 194 -12.15 7.31 -20.09
N TRP A 195 -11.31 6.29 -19.94
CA TRP A 195 -11.72 4.94 -19.57
C TRP A 195 -11.34 4.63 -18.11
N LYS A 196 -12.00 3.65 -17.50
CA LYS A 196 -11.74 3.25 -16.12
C LYS A 196 -10.85 1.99 -16.09
N ALA A 197 -9.93 1.95 -15.11
CA ALA A 197 -9.05 0.79 -14.92
C ALA A 197 -9.83 -0.52 -14.68
N VAL A 198 -10.92 -0.44 -13.92
CA VAL A 198 -11.80 -1.59 -13.66
C VAL A 198 -12.48 -2.12 -14.93
N ASP A 199 -12.86 -1.23 -15.86
CA ASP A 199 -13.51 -1.64 -17.11
C ASP A 199 -12.53 -2.37 -18.03
N LEU A 200 -11.25 -1.96 -18.04
CA LEU A 200 -10.19 -2.68 -18.75
C LEU A 200 -10.04 -4.10 -18.19
N ALA A 201 -9.92 -4.26 -16.88
CA ALA A 201 -9.78 -5.57 -16.27
C ALA A 201 -11.01 -6.45 -16.49
N ASN A 202 -12.23 -5.91 -16.39
CA ASN A 202 -13.47 -6.61 -16.72
C ASN A 202 -13.52 -7.08 -18.18
N SER A 203 -13.02 -6.27 -19.13
CA SER A 203 -12.98 -6.63 -20.55
C SER A 203 -12.07 -7.84 -20.85
N LEU A 204 -11.14 -8.14 -19.95
CA LEU A 204 -10.29 -9.33 -19.98
C LEU A 204 -10.92 -10.56 -19.31
N ASN A 205 -12.17 -10.49 -18.88
CA ASN A 205 -12.88 -11.51 -18.07
C ASN A 205 -12.22 -11.77 -16.72
N MET A 206 -11.55 -10.80 -16.14
CA MET A 206 -10.98 -10.86 -14.80
C MET A 206 -12.01 -10.39 -13.77
N TYR A 207 -12.06 -11.03 -12.61
CA TYR A 207 -12.80 -10.45 -11.48
C TYR A 207 -12.23 -9.07 -11.15
N ALA A 208 -13.02 -8.02 -11.28
CA ALA A 208 -12.56 -6.66 -11.07
C ALA A 208 -13.59 -5.81 -10.32
N VAL A 209 -13.12 -5.00 -9.36
CA VAL A 209 -13.95 -4.10 -8.56
C VAL A 209 -13.32 -2.71 -8.43
N ASP A 210 -14.18 -1.69 -8.39
CA ASP A 210 -13.81 -0.28 -8.10
C ASP A 210 -14.40 0.08 -6.73
N ILE A 211 -13.55 0.22 -5.72
CA ILE A 211 -13.96 0.39 -4.34
C ILE A 211 -13.21 1.55 -3.67
N THR A 212 -13.74 2.02 -2.54
CA THR A 212 -13.01 2.93 -1.65
C THR A 212 -11.90 2.22 -0.88
N ASP A 213 -11.03 3.00 -0.24
CA ASP A 213 -9.93 2.55 0.62
C ASP A 213 -10.38 2.06 2.02
N ASP A 214 -11.62 1.61 2.16
CA ASP A 214 -12.11 0.95 3.37
C ASP A 214 -11.36 -0.38 3.58
N PRO A 215 -10.60 -0.55 4.68
CA PRO A 215 -9.73 -1.71 4.83
C PRO A 215 -10.46 -3.04 5.01
N TRP A 216 -11.65 -3.04 5.57
CA TRP A 216 -12.48 -4.25 5.67
C TRP A 216 -13.00 -4.66 4.30
N LEU A 217 -13.38 -3.68 3.46
CA LEU A 217 -13.82 -3.92 2.10
C LEU A 217 -12.67 -4.43 1.21
N ILE A 218 -11.47 -3.84 1.35
CA ILE A 218 -10.25 -4.33 0.70
C ILE A 218 -9.98 -5.77 1.10
N ALA A 219 -9.96 -6.07 2.40
CA ALA A 219 -9.73 -7.42 2.91
C ALA A 219 -10.77 -8.44 2.40
N TYR A 220 -12.03 -8.05 2.30
CA TYR A 220 -13.09 -8.89 1.75
C TYR A 220 -12.81 -9.30 0.31
N HIS A 221 -12.51 -8.33 -0.56
CA HIS A 221 -12.26 -8.61 -1.98
C HIS A 221 -10.93 -9.33 -2.22
N VAL A 222 -9.89 -8.99 -1.46
CA VAL A 222 -8.58 -9.67 -1.52
C VAL A 222 -8.71 -11.15 -1.15
N LYS A 223 -9.41 -11.46 -0.04
CA LYS A 223 -9.67 -12.85 0.37
C LYS A 223 -10.47 -13.59 -0.70
N LYS A 224 -11.48 -12.97 -1.30
CA LYS A 224 -12.25 -13.56 -2.39
C LYS A 224 -11.39 -13.95 -3.60
N ILE A 225 -10.47 -13.07 -4.02
CA ILE A 225 -9.52 -13.35 -5.11
C ILE A 225 -8.54 -14.46 -4.70
N ARG A 226 -7.95 -14.35 -3.51
CA ARG A 226 -7.05 -15.38 -2.98
C ARG A 226 -7.70 -16.77 -2.98
N ASP A 227 -8.94 -16.85 -2.48
CA ASP A 227 -9.65 -18.11 -2.28
C ASP A 227 -10.13 -18.72 -3.60
N SER A 228 -10.30 -17.90 -4.65
CA SER A 228 -10.61 -18.40 -6.00
C SER A 228 -9.38 -19.04 -6.66
N GLY A 229 -8.17 -18.62 -6.30
CA GLY A 229 -6.95 -19.03 -6.99
C GLY A 229 -6.80 -18.46 -8.41
N GLU A 230 -7.67 -17.54 -8.80
CA GLU A 230 -7.71 -16.89 -10.11
C GLU A 230 -7.19 -15.45 -10.02
N PRO A 231 -6.74 -14.85 -11.15
CA PRO A 231 -6.32 -13.46 -11.16
C PRO A 231 -7.49 -12.52 -10.86
N GLY A 232 -7.24 -11.50 -10.05
CA GLY A 232 -8.25 -10.48 -9.75
C GLY A 232 -7.66 -9.10 -9.61
N PHE A 233 -8.49 -8.08 -9.89
CA PHE A 233 -8.13 -6.68 -9.94
C PHE A 233 -8.98 -5.86 -8.98
N ILE A 234 -8.35 -5.04 -8.16
CA ILE A 234 -9.03 -4.09 -7.28
C ILE A 234 -8.51 -2.69 -7.56
N ASN A 235 -9.38 -1.79 -8.04
CA ASN A 235 -9.12 -0.37 -8.07
C ASN A 235 -9.54 0.23 -6.74
N ILE A 236 -8.58 0.69 -5.92
CA ILE A 236 -8.81 1.29 -4.61
C ILE A 236 -8.78 2.81 -4.77
N ARG A 237 -9.94 3.45 -4.65
CA ARG A 237 -10.03 4.91 -4.59
C ARG A 237 -9.52 5.39 -3.25
N THR A 238 -8.34 5.98 -3.24
CA THR A 238 -7.67 6.48 -2.04
C THR A 238 -7.38 7.98 -2.15
N VAL A 239 -6.91 8.57 -1.06
CA VAL A 239 -6.58 10.01 -0.99
C VAL A 239 -5.10 10.17 -0.67
N ARG A 240 -4.44 11.04 -1.42
CA ARG A 240 -3.05 11.40 -1.18
C ARG A 240 -2.99 12.63 -0.28
N GLY A 241 -2.49 12.47 0.95
CA GLY A 241 -2.43 13.55 1.93
C GLY A 241 -1.11 14.34 1.93
N ILE A 242 -0.08 13.81 1.25
CA ILE A 242 1.24 14.41 1.19
C ILE A 242 1.65 14.51 -0.29
N TRP A 243 2.35 15.58 -0.63
CA TRP A 243 2.89 15.86 -1.93
C TRP A 243 3.54 14.62 -2.57
N HIS A 244 3.51 14.55 -3.91
CA HIS A 244 4.00 13.39 -4.67
C HIS A 244 5.39 12.93 -4.23
N ALA A 245 6.36 13.85 -4.12
CA ALA A 245 7.73 13.55 -3.72
C ALA A 245 8.22 14.59 -2.70
N GLY A 246 8.28 14.21 -1.42
CA GLY A 246 8.72 15.10 -0.34
C GLY A 246 7.73 15.19 0.81
N THR A 247 7.70 16.32 1.50
CA THR A 247 6.98 16.52 2.76
C THR A 247 5.88 17.57 2.70
N GLY A 248 5.70 18.21 1.56
CA GLY A 248 4.61 19.19 1.33
C GLY A 248 3.24 18.56 1.55
N VAL A 249 2.23 19.40 1.70
CA VAL A 249 0.84 18.98 1.81
C VAL A 249 0.17 19.19 0.46
N ASP A 250 -0.62 18.22 0.02
CA ASP A 250 -1.51 18.36 -1.12
C ASP A 250 -2.72 19.23 -0.74
N ASP A 251 -3.67 19.39 -1.65
CA ASP A 251 -4.96 20.04 -1.40
C ASP A 251 -5.72 19.37 -0.25
N ASP A 252 -6.83 19.97 0.17
CA ASP A 252 -7.70 19.41 1.20
C ASP A 252 -8.14 17.99 0.83
N LEU A 253 -8.06 17.08 1.79
CA LEU A 253 -8.44 15.70 1.61
C LEU A 253 -9.94 15.56 1.33
N GLU A 254 -10.32 14.83 0.29
CA GLU A 254 -11.73 14.48 0.03
C GLU A 254 -12.34 13.71 1.22
N TRP A 255 -11.54 12.87 1.88
CA TRP A 255 -11.84 12.20 3.16
C TRP A 255 -10.54 11.84 3.88
N ASN A 256 -10.63 11.57 5.20
CA ASN A 256 -9.52 11.08 6.00
C ASN A 256 -9.78 9.63 6.43
N ARG A 257 -9.17 8.67 5.74
CA ARG A 257 -9.38 7.24 6.04
C ARG A 257 -8.92 6.87 7.44
N TYR A 258 -7.89 7.50 7.95
CA TYR A 258 -7.39 7.24 9.29
C TYR A 258 -8.46 7.55 10.36
N GLU A 259 -9.08 8.71 10.30
CA GLU A 259 -10.16 9.10 11.21
C GLU A 259 -11.41 8.22 11.07
N LEU A 260 -11.72 7.77 9.84
CA LEU A 260 -12.83 6.85 9.61
C LEU A 260 -12.59 5.48 10.25
N VAL A 261 -11.36 4.98 10.24
CA VAL A 261 -10.98 3.74 10.94
C VAL A 261 -11.03 3.93 12.45
N GLU A 262 -10.52 5.03 13.00
CA GLU A 262 -10.62 5.33 14.43
C GLU A 262 -12.09 5.41 14.90
N LYS A 263 -12.95 6.03 14.11
CA LYS A 263 -14.39 6.08 14.38
C LYS A 263 -15.01 4.68 14.40
N GLU A 264 -14.65 3.83 13.45
CA GLU A 264 -15.16 2.46 13.38
C GLU A 264 -14.72 1.63 14.59
N LEU A 265 -13.44 1.70 14.97
CA LEU A 265 -12.94 1.03 16.18
C LEU A 265 -13.68 1.53 17.45
N SER A 266 -14.01 2.82 17.50
CA SER A 266 -14.78 3.39 18.62
C SER A 266 -16.19 2.84 18.66
N ILE A 267 -16.85 2.68 17.51
CA ILE A 267 -18.18 2.03 17.39
C ILE A 267 -18.09 0.56 17.85
N MET A 268 -17.01 -0.15 17.53
CA MET A 268 -16.77 -1.51 17.98
C MET A 268 -16.43 -1.63 19.48
N GLY A 269 -16.33 -0.49 20.20
CA GLY A 269 -15.98 -0.44 21.63
C GLY A 269 -14.50 -0.73 21.92
N LEU A 270 -13.58 -0.34 20.99
CA LEU A 270 -12.14 -0.61 21.04
C LEU A 270 -11.31 0.66 21.31
N SER A 271 -11.91 1.74 21.80
CA SER A 271 -11.22 3.03 22.00
C SER A 271 -10.04 2.95 22.97
N LYS A 272 -10.13 2.09 23.99
CA LYS A 272 -9.04 1.90 24.96
C LYS A 272 -7.82 1.23 24.31
N GLU A 273 -8.04 0.10 23.65
CA GLU A 273 -7.01 -0.67 22.96
C GLU A 273 -6.36 0.15 21.84
N MET A 274 -7.17 0.90 21.10
CA MET A 274 -6.70 1.83 20.07
C MET A 274 -5.72 2.87 20.64
N ASN A 275 -6.05 3.48 21.79
CA ASN A 275 -5.17 4.44 22.45
C ASN A 275 -3.86 3.79 22.94
N GLU A 276 -3.92 2.58 23.51
CA GLU A 276 -2.75 1.83 23.93
C GLU A 276 -1.83 1.50 22.74
N ILE A 277 -2.40 1.06 21.61
CA ILE A 277 -1.65 0.80 20.36
C ILE A 277 -0.97 2.07 19.87
N ASN A 278 -1.69 3.20 19.86
CA ASN A 278 -1.12 4.48 19.40
C ASN A 278 0.07 4.93 20.26
N ILE A 279 -0.04 4.83 21.58
CA ILE A 279 1.06 5.15 22.51
C ILE A 279 2.26 4.22 22.26
N ASN A 280 2.01 2.92 22.20
CA ASN A 280 3.07 1.92 22.04
C ASN A 280 3.81 2.07 20.69
N ASN A 281 3.08 2.27 19.60
CA ASN A 281 3.68 2.47 18.28
C ASN A 281 4.48 3.77 18.20
N ARG A 282 3.98 4.85 18.82
CA ARG A 282 4.69 6.15 18.89
C ARG A 282 6.03 5.99 19.63
N GLU A 283 6.02 5.35 20.78
CA GLU A 283 7.26 5.11 21.55
C GLU A 283 8.21 4.17 20.79
N ARG A 284 7.71 3.13 20.16
CA ARG A 284 8.51 2.20 19.33
C ARG A 284 9.20 2.95 18.19
N VAL A 285 8.50 3.80 17.48
CA VAL A 285 9.08 4.61 16.40
C VAL A 285 10.08 5.61 16.95
N LYS A 286 9.79 6.29 18.06
CA LYS A 286 10.74 7.21 18.71
C LYS A 286 12.05 6.52 19.07
N LEU A 287 12.00 5.35 19.68
CA LEU A 287 13.19 4.55 20.02
C LEU A 287 13.98 4.12 18.78
N LEU A 288 13.28 3.78 17.69
CA LEU A 288 13.88 3.43 16.42
C LEU A 288 14.81 4.55 15.90
N TRP A 289 14.35 5.80 15.94
CA TRP A 289 15.14 6.96 15.48
C TRP A 289 16.21 7.41 16.50
N GLN A 290 15.98 7.24 17.80
CA GLN A 290 16.99 7.55 18.84
C GLN A 290 18.23 6.67 18.73
N LYS A 291 18.10 5.40 18.40
CA LYS A 291 19.23 4.49 18.16
C LYS A 291 20.14 4.95 17.03
N LEU A 292 19.64 5.73 16.08
CA LEU A 292 20.44 6.30 14.99
C LEU A 292 21.41 7.37 15.51
N GLN A 293 20.93 8.28 16.38
CA GLN A 293 21.75 9.37 16.94
C GLN A 293 22.95 8.85 17.75
N GLN A 294 22.92 7.60 18.17
CA GLN A 294 24.04 6.94 18.86
C GLN A 294 25.03 6.27 17.91
N LYS A 295 24.66 6.11 16.62
CA LYS A 295 25.50 5.48 15.58
C LYS A 295 26.20 6.51 14.67
N LEU A 296 25.73 7.76 14.66
CA LEU A 296 26.31 8.91 13.96
C LEU A 296 27.21 9.71 14.91
#